data_a97110a1b1c69ff21b03bdd614f22053
#
_entry.id   a97110a1b1c69ff21b03bdd614f22053
#
_cell.length_a   1.000
_cell.length_b   1.000
_cell.length_c   1.000
_cell.angle_alpha   90.00
_cell.angle_beta   90.00
_cell.angle_gamma   90.00
#
_symmetry.space_group_name_H-M   'P 1'
#
loop_
_entity.id
_entity.type
_entity.pdbx_description
1 polymer ?
#
loop_
_entity_poly.entity_id
_entity_poly.type
_entity_poly.pdbx_seq_one_letter_code
_entity_poly.pdbx_strand_id
1 'polypeptide(L)'
;MRNSFVVISFALATMLFFGCKSEQTLIENAAMGYLTAMGNYQIKEAEPYAAEETIEKTLHVIEEVIMPNLDPNYVKQNTPASIEIKEVNQKSDTTAEVKYVKTTPIQVQEGSLDMVKRNKEWKALVIMQLPEAMKIQKQADSKTLDEKFKGKLTPGKPGEAPPAPKKPQE
;
A
#
# COMPACT_ATOMS: atom_id res chain seq x y z
N MET A 1 50.58 -33.22 22.37
CA MET A 1 49.85 -32.93 21.14
C MET A 1 48.33 -33.21 21.27
N ARG A 2 47.71 -32.99 22.43
CA ARG A 2 46.30 -33.40 22.70
C ARG A 2 45.35 -32.22 22.95
N ASN A 3 45.86 -30.99 23.01
CA ASN A 3 45.02 -29.79 23.30
C ASN A 3 44.64 -28.94 22.09
N SER A 4 45.18 -29.23 20.88
CA SER A 4 44.87 -28.44 19.68
C SER A 4 43.55 -28.80 19.02
N PHE A 5 43.04 -30.03 19.23
CA PHE A 5 41.77 -30.47 18.60
C PHE A 5 40.53 -29.90 19.28
N VAL A 6 40.61 -29.57 20.57
CA VAL A 6 39.46 -29.04 21.33
C VAL A 6 39.13 -27.60 20.94
N VAL A 7 40.20 -26.80 20.65
CA VAL A 7 40.01 -25.38 20.28
C VAL A 7 39.40 -25.21 18.91
N ILE A 8 39.66 -26.09 17.95
CA ILE A 8 39.13 -26.04 16.60
C ILE A 8 37.61 -26.41 16.57
N SER A 9 37.21 -27.36 17.41
CA SER A 9 35.77 -27.74 17.52
C SER A 9 34.89 -26.63 18.11
N PHE A 10 35.45 -25.81 19.02
CA PHE A 10 34.68 -24.71 19.61
C PHE A 10 34.53 -23.51 18.67
N ALA A 11 35.53 -23.25 17.82
CA ALA A 11 35.45 -22.18 16.81
C ALA A 11 34.45 -22.48 15.68
N LEU A 12 34.23 -23.77 15.36
CA LEU A 12 33.27 -24.17 14.30
C LEU A 12 31.83 -24.07 14.78
N ALA A 13 31.55 -24.26 16.07
CA ALA A 13 30.21 -24.18 16.64
C ALA A 13 29.71 -22.73 16.77
N THR A 14 30.59 -21.73 16.85
CA THR A 14 30.19 -20.32 16.96
C THR A 14 29.81 -19.68 15.61
N MET A 15 30.16 -20.26 14.47
CA MET A 15 29.80 -19.74 13.15
C MET A 15 28.37 -20.06 12.71
N LEU A 16 27.67 -20.98 13.39
CA LEU A 16 26.30 -21.37 13.04
C LEU A 16 25.20 -20.46 13.63
N PHE A 17 25.59 -19.52 14.52
CA PHE A 17 24.61 -18.60 15.13
C PHE A 17 24.48 -17.23 14.45
N PHE A 18 25.27 -16.94 13.41
CA PHE A 18 25.21 -15.69 12.68
C PHE A 18 24.46 -15.85 11.34
N GLY A 19 23.14 -16.00 11.36
CA GLY A 19 22.47 -16.02 10.06
C GLY A 19 20.99 -16.20 9.99
N CYS A 20 20.28 -16.61 11.03
CA CYS A 20 18.83 -16.65 11.00
C CYS A 20 18.26 -15.39 11.64
N LYS A 21 17.87 -14.40 10.83
CA LYS A 21 16.90 -13.41 11.31
C LYS A 21 15.69 -14.21 11.78
N SER A 22 15.26 -14.01 13.03
CA SER A 22 14.08 -14.69 13.52
C SER A 22 12.90 -14.36 12.58
N GLU A 23 11.99 -15.28 12.38
CA GLU A 23 10.78 -15.07 11.56
C GLU A 23 10.02 -13.81 12.03
N GLN A 24 9.99 -13.59 13.34
CA GLN A 24 9.43 -12.39 13.94
C GLN A 24 10.09 -11.10 13.42
N THR A 25 11.43 -11.06 13.34
CA THR A 25 12.16 -9.88 12.81
C THR A 25 11.83 -9.63 11.34
N LEU A 26 11.58 -10.67 10.54
CA LEU A 26 11.17 -10.52 9.14
C LEU A 26 9.77 -9.92 9.04
N ILE A 27 8.84 -10.36 9.89
CA ILE A 27 7.48 -9.81 9.98
C ILE A 27 7.54 -8.33 10.39
N GLU A 28 8.29 -8.02 11.46
CA GLU A 28 8.44 -6.65 11.97
C GLU A 28 8.99 -5.70 10.91
N ASN A 29 10.04 -6.11 10.19
CA ASN A 29 10.67 -5.28 9.16
C ASN A 29 9.71 -5.01 7.99
N ALA A 30 8.97 -6.03 7.53
CA ALA A 30 8.01 -5.87 6.46
C ALA A 30 6.82 -4.98 6.89
N ALA A 31 6.29 -5.20 8.09
CA ALA A 31 5.23 -4.37 8.65
C ALA A 31 5.68 -2.91 8.84
N MET A 32 6.87 -2.70 9.39
CA MET A 32 7.44 -1.37 9.58
C MET A 32 7.60 -0.63 8.26
N GLY A 33 8.13 -1.30 7.21
CA GLY A 33 8.27 -0.72 5.88
C GLY A 33 6.93 -0.27 5.31
N TYR A 34 5.93 -1.17 5.32
CA TYR A 34 4.58 -0.86 4.85
C TYR A 34 3.93 0.30 5.63
N LEU A 35 3.91 0.19 6.95
CA LEU A 35 3.25 1.17 7.82
C LEU A 35 3.90 2.55 7.76
N THR A 36 5.24 2.61 7.67
CA THR A 36 5.97 3.88 7.54
C THR A 36 5.65 4.57 6.22
N ALA A 37 5.68 3.82 5.12
CA ALA A 37 5.34 4.35 3.80
C ALA A 37 3.89 4.84 3.76
N MET A 38 2.93 4.01 4.22
CA MET A 38 1.51 4.39 4.28
C MET A 38 1.24 5.55 5.22
N GLY A 39 1.90 5.59 6.38
CA GLY A 39 1.77 6.67 7.34
C GLY A 39 2.23 8.03 6.81
N ASN A 40 3.16 8.01 5.85
CA ASN A 40 3.72 9.21 5.22
C ASN A 40 3.18 9.46 3.80
N TYR A 41 2.10 8.79 3.40
CA TYR A 41 1.44 8.92 2.09
C TYR A 41 2.36 8.57 0.89
N GLN A 42 3.35 7.74 1.11
CA GLN A 42 4.32 7.26 0.11
C GLN A 42 3.83 5.93 -0.48
N ILE A 43 2.76 5.98 -1.28
CA ILE A 43 2.04 4.78 -1.72
C ILE A 43 2.94 3.82 -2.50
N LYS A 44 3.77 4.34 -3.42
CA LYS A 44 4.70 3.52 -4.22
C LYS A 44 5.79 2.85 -3.37
N GLU A 45 6.19 3.49 -2.28
CA GLU A 45 7.18 2.94 -1.35
C GLU A 45 6.58 1.83 -0.47
N ALA A 46 5.24 1.76 -0.36
CA ALA A 46 4.55 0.68 0.33
C ALA A 46 4.43 -0.60 -0.50
N GLU A 47 4.43 -0.51 -1.84
CA GLU A 47 4.22 -1.65 -2.75
C GLU A 47 5.17 -2.83 -2.49
N PRO A 48 6.49 -2.63 -2.28
CA PRO A 48 7.41 -3.73 -2.02
C PRO A 48 7.07 -4.56 -0.77
N TYR A 49 6.31 -3.98 0.15
CA TYR A 49 5.89 -4.61 1.40
C TYR A 49 4.44 -5.11 1.39
N ALA A 50 3.70 -4.86 0.31
CA ALA A 50 2.30 -5.21 0.15
C ALA A 50 2.12 -6.55 -0.57
N ALA A 51 1.07 -7.30 -0.24
CA ALA A 51 0.60 -8.44 -1.01
C ALA A 51 -0.04 -7.93 -2.33
N GLU A 52 -0.04 -8.75 -3.37
CA GLU A 52 -0.60 -8.40 -4.67
C GLU A 52 -2.06 -7.94 -4.56
N GLU A 53 -2.84 -8.63 -3.74
CA GLU A 53 -4.24 -8.27 -3.45
C GLU A 53 -4.37 -6.89 -2.77
N THR A 54 -3.37 -6.49 -1.98
CA THR A 54 -3.31 -5.17 -1.34
C THR A 54 -2.97 -4.10 -2.37
N ILE A 55 -2.02 -4.36 -3.26
CA ILE A 55 -1.64 -3.43 -4.32
C ILE A 55 -2.86 -3.12 -5.19
N GLU A 56 -3.51 -4.17 -5.72
CA GLU A 56 -4.64 -4.01 -6.64
C GLU A 56 -5.89 -3.40 -5.99
N LYS A 57 -6.25 -3.84 -4.78
CA LYS A 57 -7.54 -3.49 -4.16
C LYS A 57 -7.46 -2.32 -3.18
N THR A 58 -6.25 -1.93 -2.77
CA THR A 58 -6.06 -0.88 -1.78
C THR A 58 -5.13 0.21 -2.28
N LEU A 59 -3.88 -0.09 -2.64
CA LEU A 59 -2.91 0.95 -2.98
C LEU A 59 -3.28 1.70 -4.26
N HIS A 60 -3.68 1.02 -5.33
CA HIS A 60 -4.16 1.67 -6.56
C HIS A 60 -5.39 2.55 -6.31
N VAL A 61 -6.33 2.10 -5.45
CA VAL A 61 -7.49 2.92 -5.09
C VAL A 61 -7.07 4.17 -4.32
N ILE A 62 -6.14 4.04 -3.38
CA ILE A 62 -5.62 5.19 -2.64
C ILE A 62 -4.92 6.16 -3.59
N GLU A 63 -4.02 5.68 -4.46
CA GLU A 63 -3.27 6.52 -5.39
C GLU A 63 -4.16 7.22 -6.41
N GLU A 64 -5.09 6.50 -7.04
CA GLU A 64 -5.91 7.02 -8.14
C GLU A 64 -7.15 7.81 -7.67
N VAL A 65 -7.72 7.46 -6.52
CA VAL A 65 -9.01 8.01 -6.09
C VAL A 65 -8.87 8.90 -4.85
N ILE A 66 -8.11 8.46 -3.84
CA ILE A 66 -8.04 9.17 -2.56
C ILE A 66 -7.02 10.31 -2.63
N MET A 67 -5.79 10.02 -3.07
CA MET A 67 -4.71 11.01 -3.07
C MET A 67 -5.01 12.29 -3.86
N PRO A 68 -5.61 12.24 -5.06
CA PRO A 68 -5.95 13.46 -5.81
C PRO A 68 -6.99 14.35 -5.13
N ASN A 69 -7.82 13.78 -4.25
CA ASN A 69 -8.88 14.48 -3.52
C ASN A 69 -8.49 14.82 -2.07
N LEU A 70 -7.29 14.47 -1.64
CA LEU A 70 -6.83 14.70 -0.28
C LEU A 70 -6.35 16.15 -0.11
N ASP A 71 -6.83 16.81 0.94
CA ASP A 71 -6.38 18.19 1.27
C ASP A 71 -4.86 18.19 1.59
N PRO A 72 -4.04 18.97 0.88
CA PRO A 72 -2.61 19.07 1.17
C PRO A 72 -2.28 19.53 2.60
N ASN A 73 -3.15 20.31 3.23
CA ASN A 73 -2.97 20.71 4.63
C ASN A 73 -3.18 19.53 5.58
N TYR A 74 -4.12 18.64 5.26
CA TYR A 74 -4.31 17.41 6.02
C TYR A 74 -3.06 16.52 5.96
N VAL A 75 -2.46 16.36 4.78
CA VAL A 75 -1.20 15.61 4.63
C VAL A 75 -0.09 16.23 5.48
N LYS A 76 0.12 17.57 5.40
CA LYS A 76 1.13 18.28 6.19
C LYS A 76 0.94 18.13 7.70
N GLN A 77 -0.29 18.15 8.18
CA GLN A 77 -0.60 18.00 9.59
C GLN A 77 -0.39 16.58 10.11
N ASN A 78 -0.46 15.58 9.23
CA ASN A 78 -0.31 14.17 9.58
C ASN A 78 1.09 13.62 9.24
N THR A 79 2.00 14.42 8.72
CA THR A 79 3.38 14.03 8.42
C THR A 79 4.39 14.89 9.18
N PRO A 80 5.53 14.35 9.60
CA PRO A 80 5.89 12.94 9.49
C PRO A 80 5.11 12.04 10.47
N ALA A 81 4.80 10.83 10.03
CA ALA A 81 4.28 9.80 10.92
C ALA A 81 5.41 8.90 11.40
N SER A 82 5.42 8.57 12.68
CA SER A 82 6.28 7.53 13.28
C SER A 82 5.45 6.29 13.62
N ILE A 83 6.05 5.13 13.44
CA ILE A 83 5.43 3.83 13.70
C ILE A 83 6.21 3.13 14.81
N GLU A 84 5.49 2.55 15.76
CA GLU A 84 6.02 1.69 16.81
C GLU A 84 5.29 0.36 16.78
N ILE A 85 6.01 -0.75 16.53
CA ILE A 85 5.45 -2.09 16.63
C ILE A 85 5.34 -2.45 18.12
N LYS A 86 4.15 -2.84 18.56
CA LYS A 86 3.87 -3.24 19.94
C LYS A 86 3.92 -4.75 20.12
N GLU A 87 3.41 -5.50 19.16
CA GLU A 87 3.29 -6.94 19.28
C GLU A 87 3.26 -7.57 17.88
N VAL A 88 3.93 -8.71 17.74
CA VAL A 88 3.81 -9.58 16.56
C VAL A 88 3.24 -10.91 17.02
N ASN A 89 2.06 -11.24 16.54
CA ASN A 89 1.37 -12.49 16.81
C ASN A 89 1.35 -13.34 15.54
N GLN A 90 2.30 -14.28 15.43
CA GLN A 90 2.33 -15.24 14.34
C GLN A 90 1.25 -16.29 14.55
N LYS A 91 0.21 -16.28 13.71
CA LYS A 91 -0.95 -17.18 13.78
C LYS A 91 -0.66 -18.55 13.12
N SER A 92 0.22 -18.56 12.11
CA SER A 92 0.66 -19.75 11.38
C SER A 92 2.02 -19.51 10.70
N ASP A 93 2.52 -20.51 9.99
CA ASP A 93 3.75 -20.37 9.19
C ASP A 93 3.64 -19.34 8.05
N THR A 94 2.41 -18.94 7.72
CA THR A 94 2.13 -18.06 6.58
C THR A 94 1.27 -16.84 6.92
N THR A 95 0.82 -16.70 8.17
CA THR A 95 -0.04 -15.59 8.60
C THR A 95 0.40 -15.04 9.96
N ALA A 96 0.38 -13.73 10.10
CA ALA A 96 0.65 -13.03 11.35
C ALA A 96 -0.22 -11.78 11.47
N GLU A 97 -0.36 -11.30 12.69
CA GLU A 97 -0.97 -10.01 13.02
C GLU A 97 0.05 -9.15 13.75
N VAL A 98 0.19 -7.90 13.33
CA VAL A 98 1.10 -6.93 13.93
C VAL A 98 0.28 -5.81 14.54
N LYS A 99 0.38 -5.63 15.87
CA LYS A 99 -0.19 -4.46 16.54
C LYS A 99 0.82 -3.33 16.56
N TYR A 100 0.36 -2.13 16.26
CA TYR A 100 1.22 -0.97 16.16
C TYR A 100 0.57 0.30 16.70
N VAL A 101 1.41 1.29 16.97
CA VAL A 101 1.00 2.67 17.27
C VAL A 101 1.56 3.57 16.17
N LYS A 102 0.69 4.36 15.55
CA LYS A 102 1.06 5.43 14.63
C LYS A 102 0.93 6.77 15.36
N THR A 103 2.01 7.52 15.42
CA THR A 103 2.04 8.87 15.98
C THR A 103 2.29 9.87 14.86
N THR A 104 1.41 10.86 14.76
CA THR A 104 1.54 12.02 13.87
C THR A 104 1.62 13.28 14.72
N PRO A 105 1.95 14.46 14.15
CA PRO A 105 1.98 15.72 14.91
C PRO A 105 0.66 16.07 15.61
N ILE A 106 -0.48 15.55 15.13
CA ILE A 106 -1.81 15.92 15.64
C ILE A 106 -2.55 14.78 16.36
N GLN A 107 -2.10 13.53 16.21
CA GLN A 107 -2.82 12.39 16.80
C GLN A 107 -1.94 11.17 17.02
N VAL A 108 -2.38 10.32 17.94
CA VAL A 108 -1.86 8.98 18.17
C VAL A 108 -2.97 7.97 17.88
N GLN A 109 -2.67 6.94 17.09
CA GLN A 109 -3.61 5.90 16.68
C GLN A 109 -3.00 4.53 16.92
N GLU A 110 -3.76 3.64 17.55
CA GLU A 110 -3.45 2.22 17.62
C GLU A 110 -4.12 1.48 16.47
N GLY A 111 -3.47 0.45 15.96
CA GLY A 111 -4.00 -0.36 14.88
C GLY A 111 -3.41 -1.76 14.85
N SER A 112 -3.99 -2.58 14.00
CA SER A 112 -3.47 -3.90 13.67
C SER A 112 -3.29 -4.04 12.15
N LEU A 113 -2.31 -4.82 11.74
CA LEU A 113 -1.99 -5.12 10.36
C LEU A 113 -1.88 -6.63 10.19
N ASP A 114 -2.68 -7.17 9.28
CA ASP A 114 -2.55 -8.56 8.88
C ASP A 114 -1.38 -8.72 7.91
N MET A 115 -0.55 -9.72 8.19
CA MET A 115 0.61 -10.09 7.38
C MET A 115 0.43 -11.49 6.81
N VAL A 116 0.83 -11.66 5.55
CA VAL A 116 0.82 -12.96 4.87
C VAL A 116 2.20 -13.25 4.27
N LYS A 117 2.58 -14.52 4.27
CA LYS A 117 3.82 -14.94 3.64
C LYS A 117 3.55 -15.35 2.19
N ARG A 118 4.21 -14.68 1.26
CA ARG A 118 4.16 -14.93 -0.18
C ARG A 118 5.57 -15.08 -0.74
N ASN A 119 5.85 -16.16 -1.45
CA ASN A 119 7.17 -16.40 -2.05
C ASN A 119 8.34 -16.28 -1.04
N LYS A 120 8.14 -16.76 0.20
CA LYS A 120 9.07 -16.70 1.34
C LYS A 120 9.28 -15.29 1.93
N GLU A 121 8.53 -14.29 1.50
CA GLU A 121 8.56 -12.92 2.02
C GLU A 121 7.26 -12.60 2.76
N TRP A 122 7.35 -11.83 3.84
CA TRP A 122 6.20 -11.30 4.54
C TRP A 122 5.70 -10.04 3.87
N LYS A 123 4.38 -9.96 3.66
CA LYS A 123 3.68 -8.88 2.96
C LYS A 123 2.45 -8.46 3.76
N ALA A 124 2.15 -7.17 3.75
CA ALA A 124 0.93 -6.63 4.34
C ALA A 124 -0.30 -7.04 3.52
N LEU A 125 -1.33 -7.53 4.19
CA LEU A 125 -2.63 -7.88 3.59
C LEU A 125 -3.69 -6.91 4.06
N VAL A 126 -4.03 -5.92 3.23
CA VAL A 126 -5.05 -4.92 3.51
C VAL A 126 -6.03 -4.87 2.34
N ILE A 127 -7.29 -5.16 2.60
CA ILE A 127 -8.35 -5.11 1.60
C ILE A 127 -9.29 -3.96 1.96
N MET A 128 -9.22 -2.88 1.21
CA MET A 128 -10.12 -1.76 1.39
C MET A 128 -11.51 -2.11 0.81
N GLN A 129 -12.51 -2.09 1.67
CA GLN A 129 -13.89 -2.21 1.23
C GLN A 129 -14.39 -0.81 0.85
N LEU A 130 -14.46 -0.53 -0.46
CA LEU A 130 -15.09 0.70 -0.92
C LEU A 130 -16.58 0.68 -0.57
N PRO A 131 -17.13 1.76 0.00
CA PRO A 131 -18.57 1.90 0.17
C PRO A 131 -19.30 1.65 -1.14
N GLU A 132 -20.44 0.97 -1.10
CA GLU A 132 -21.28 0.64 -2.27
C GLU A 132 -21.56 1.88 -3.15
N ALA A 133 -21.73 3.05 -2.51
CA ALA A 133 -21.94 4.31 -3.23
C ALA A 133 -20.77 4.68 -4.18
N MET A 134 -19.53 4.41 -3.80
CA MET A 134 -18.36 4.68 -4.67
C MET A 134 -18.23 3.65 -5.80
N LYS A 135 -18.68 2.41 -5.58
CA LYS A 135 -18.70 1.37 -6.62
C LYS A 135 -19.70 1.72 -7.72
N ILE A 136 -20.87 2.26 -7.34
CA ILE A 136 -21.92 2.67 -8.27
C ILE A 136 -21.45 3.86 -9.13
N GLN A 137 -20.74 4.82 -8.55
CA GLN A 137 -20.23 5.99 -9.26
C GLN A 137 -19.18 5.63 -10.32
N LYS A 138 -18.24 4.73 -10.00
CA LYS A 138 -17.24 4.22 -10.96
C LYS A 138 -17.88 3.46 -12.14
N GLN A 139 -18.97 2.73 -11.88
CA GLN A 139 -19.74 2.06 -12.95
C GLN A 139 -20.58 3.03 -13.81
N ALA A 140 -21.12 4.09 -13.19
CA ALA A 140 -21.88 5.11 -13.91
C ALA A 140 -20.96 5.94 -14.83
N ASP A 141 -19.78 6.33 -14.33
CA ASP A 141 -18.80 7.12 -15.09
C ASP A 141 -18.21 6.32 -16.26
N SER A 142 -17.95 5.02 -16.10
CA SER A 142 -17.47 4.17 -17.19
C SER A 142 -18.54 3.96 -18.28
N LYS A 143 -19.82 3.80 -17.92
CA LYS A 143 -20.93 3.68 -18.89
C LYS A 143 -21.19 4.98 -19.63
N THR A 144 -21.15 6.12 -18.94
CA THR A 144 -21.33 7.44 -19.58
C THR A 144 -20.17 7.83 -20.49
N LEU A 145 -18.95 7.40 -20.21
CA LEU A 145 -17.81 7.55 -21.12
C LEU A 145 -17.99 6.72 -22.39
N ASP A 146 -18.35 5.43 -22.27
CA ASP A 146 -18.57 4.56 -23.41
C ASP A 146 -19.73 5.04 -24.31
N GLU A 147 -20.82 5.55 -23.73
CA GLU A 147 -21.95 6.11 -24.50
C GLU A 147 -21.60 7.45 -25.18
N LYS A 148 -20.83 8.32 -24.52
CA LYS A 148 -20.36 9.58 -25.12
C LYS A 148 -19.38 9.37 -26.28
N PHE A 149 -18.58 8.30 -26.26
CA PHE A 149 -17.64 8.00 -27.34
C PHE A 149 -18.26 7.17 -28.48
N LYS A 150 -19.25 6.32 -28.22
CA LYS A 150 -19.95 5.57 -29.26
C LYS A 150 -20.83 6.44 -30.22
N GLY A 151 -21.18 7.66 -29.80
CA GLY A 151 -21.98 8.59 -30.59
C GLY A 151 -21.22 9.58 -31.49
N LYS A 152 -19.89 9.62 -31.46
CA LYS A 152 -19.07 10.66 -32.10
C LYS A 152 -18.04 10.21 -33.12
N LEU A 153 -18.12 8.99 -33.60
CA LEU A 153 -17.27 8.50 -34.70
C LEU A 153 -18.11 8.25 -35.98
N THR A 154 -18.85 9.26 -36.41
CA THR A 154 -19.17 9.40 -37.83
C THR A 154 -18.09 10.22 -38.49
N PRO A 155 -17.39 9.74 -39.54
CA PRO A 155 -16.40 10.53 -40.26
C PRO A 155 -17.14 11.72 -40.90
N GLY A 156 -16.88 12.94 -40.38
CA GLY A 156 -17.39 14.16 -41.00
C GLY A 156 -16.84 14.26 -42.42
N LYS A 157 -17.74 14.53 -43.37
CA LYS A 157 -17.38 14.88 -44.76
C LYS A 157 -16.36 16.03 -44.73
N PRO A 158 -15.32 15.98 -45.54
CA PRO A 158 -14.41 17.12 -45.66
C PRO A 158 -15.11 18.28 -46.33
N GLY A 159 -15.26 19.39 -45.65
CA GLY A 159 -15.69 20.64 -46.30
C GLY A 159 -16.76 21.50 -45.60
N GLU A 160 -17.24 21.17 -44.40
CA GLU A 160 -18.25 22.00 -43.76
C GLU A 160 -17.66 22.78 -42.55
N ALA A 161 -17.59 24.10 -42.72
CA ALA A 161 -17.09 25.01 -41.68
C ALA A 161 -18.05 25.04 -40.47
N PRO A 162 -17.53 25.18 -39.23
CA PRO A 162 -18.37 25.21 -38.04
C PRO A 162 -19.25 26.47 -38.01
N PRO A 163 -20.53 26.37 -37.58
CA PRO A 163 -21.41 27.52 -37.50
C PRO A 163 -20.93 28.52 -36.44
N ALA A 164 -21.03 29.82 -36.81
CA ALA A 164 -20.63 30.93 -35.99
C ALA A 164 -21.40 31.03 -34.67
N PRO A 165 -20.77 31.48 -33.56
CA PRO A 165 -21.42 31.61 -32.27
C PRO A 165 -22.55 32.66 -32.31
N LYS A 166 -23.73 32.30 -31.81
CA LYS A 166 -24.89 33.21 -31.66
C LYS A 166 -24.54 34.24 -30.59
N LYS A 167 -24.73 35.55 -30.95
CA LYS A 167 -24.62 36.67 -30.03
C LYS A 167 -25.71 36.62 -28.97
N PRO A 168 -25.44 37.06 -27.72
CA PRO A 168 -26.49 37.24 -26.72
C PRO A 168 -27.49 38.29 -27.19
N GLN A 169 -28.77 37.98 -27.00
CA GLN A 169 -29.85 38.99 -27.15
C GLN A 169 -29.95 39.71 -25.80
N GLU A 170 -29.97 41.04 -25.90
CA GLU A 170 -30.31 41.96 -24.80
C GLU A 170 -31.75 41.80 -24.31
#